data_ceb18cba9f29f2931ab449f0c632ee84
#
_entry.id   ceb18cba9f29f2931ab449f0c632ee84
#
_cell.length_a   1.000
_cell.length_b   1.000
_cell.length_c   1.000
_cell.angle_alpha   90.00
_cell.angle_beta   90.00
_cell.angle_gamma   90.00
#
_symmetry.space_group_name_H-M   'P 1'
#
loop_
_entity.id
_entity.type
_entity.pdbx_description
1 polymer ?
#
loop_
_entity_poly.entity_id
_entity_poly.type
_entity_poly.pdbx_seq_one_letter_code
_entity_poly.pdbx_strand_id
1 'polypeptide(L)'
;MEGIRSVYDANDLGIEDCICFFTARYADDSNLNQFFERAKILHWKLLLIDDKLMKLISSTEHSQGILLIVKKEVPDPARLKNPMKGRYVLLDSIQDPGNIGTIIRTAAAAEVKRILLTKGCTDAYSDKAVRSSMGSILRIPVYENISLEFLQDLKKSGISFIGTALKNALPYKEANVPEDCIFVFGNEGNGISPEILAMTDFNVYIPIAGVESLNVAIASAIILFHFKD
;
A
#
# COMPACT_ATOMS: atom_id res chain seq x y z
N MET A 1 13.38 3.13 4.68
CA MET A 1 12.77 1.88 5.21
C MET A 1 13.70 1.33 6.28
N GLU A 2 13.16 0.93 7.41
CA GLU A 2 13.96 0.40 8.53
C GLU A 2 13.59 -1.05 8.84
N GLY A 3 14.58 -1.82 9.28
CA GLY A 3 14.43 -3.22 9.68
C GLY A 3 14.84 -4.23 8.63
N ILE A 4 15.43 -5.32 9.11
CA ILE A 4 16.09 -6.34 8.28
C ILE A 4 15.13 -6.97 7.25
N ARG A 5 13.87 -7.20 7.61
CA ARG A 5 12.88 -7.81 6.69
C ARG A 5 12.63 -6.93 5.46
N SER A 6 12.40 -5.62 5.67
CA SER A 6 12.17 -4.69 4.55
C SER A 6 13.39 -4.55 3.64
N VAL A 7 14.58 -4.64 4.22
CA VAL A 7 15.83 -4.57 3.47
C VAL A 7 16.05 -5.85 2.65
N TYR A 8 15.75 -7.02 3.22
CA TYR A 8 15.75 -8.29 2.47
C TYR A 8 14.73 -8.27 1.33
N ASP A 9 13.50 -7.81 1.60
CA ASP A 9 12.45 -7.72 0.56
C ASP A 9 12.90 -6.88 -0.63
N ALA A 10 13.55 -5.73 -0.39
CA ALA A 10 14.09 -4.89 -1.45
C ALA A 10 15.20 -5.59 -2.26
N ASN A 11 16.08 -6.32 -1.57
CA ASN A 11 17.15 -7.10 -2.19
C ASN A 11 16.57 -8.23 -3.06
N ASP A 12 15.61 -8.99 -2.53
CA ASP A 12 14.97 -10.10 -3.24
C ASP A 12 14.15 -9.64 -4.45
N LEU A 13 13.53 -8.48 -4.35
CA LEU A 13 12.80 -7.84 -5.46
C LEU A 13 13.72 -7.26 -6.53
N GLY A 14 15.03 -7.21 -6.28
CA GLY A 14 15.98 -6.67 -7.24
C GLY A 14 15.90 -5.14 -7.37
N ILE A 15 15.54 -4.43 -6.31
CA ILE A 15 15.52 -2.95 -6.32
C ILE A 15 16.97 -2.45 -6.43
N GLU A 16 17.24 -1.64 -7.44
CA GLU A 16 18.57 -1.12 -7.73
C GLU A 16 18.85 0.24 -7.07
N ASP A 17 20.12 0.64 -7.04
CA ASP A 17 20.62 1.97 -6.67
C ASP A 17 20.20 2.44 -5.26
N CYS A 18 20.07 1.53 -4.31
CA CYS A 18 19.74 1.86 -2.92
C CYS A 18 20.97 2.30 -2.11
N ILE A 19 20.72 2.97 -0.97
CA ILE A 19 21.74 3.25 0.03
C ILE A 19 21.36 2.45 1.30
N CYS A 20 22.21 1.52 1.69
CA CYS A 20 22.02 0.69 2.87
C CYS A 20 22.99 1.11 3.98
N PHE A 21 22.45 1.61 5.09
CA PHE A 21 23.20 1.83 6.32
C PHE A 21 23.05 0.62 7.23
N PHE A 22 24.14 0.15 7.81
CA PHE A 22 24.12 -0.99 8.73
C PHE A 22 25.21 -0.85 9.80
N THR A 23 25.00 -1.50 10.95
CA THR A 23 25.96 -1.48 12.06
C THR A 23 26.83 -2.74 12.06
N ALA A 24 27.88 -2.75 12.89
CA ALA A 24 28.80 -3.86 13.04
C ALA A 24 28.07 -5.21 13.31
N ARG A 25 26.92 -5.17 13.95
CA ARG A 25 26.06 -6.36 14.16
C ARG A 25 25.81 -7.17 12.88
N TYR A 26 25.70 -6.49 11.72
CA TYR A 26 25.45 -7.13 10.43
C TYR A 26 26.72 -7.34 9.61
N ALA A 27 27.78 -6.57 9.89
CA ALA A 27 29.05 -6.68 9.16
C ALA A 27 29.74 -8.04 9.42
N ASP A 28 29.62 -8.55 10.64
CA ASP A 28 30.28 -9.77 11.11
C ASP A 28 29.40 -11.03 10.96
N ASP A 29 28.17 -10.90 10.44
CA ASP A 29 27.26 -12.04 10.25
C ASP A 29 27.53 -12.74 8.91
N SER A 30 28.20 -13.88 8.95
CA SER A 30 28.50 -14.68 7.76
C SER A 30 27.25 -15.15 6.99
N ASN A 31 26.09 -15.23 7.63
CA ASN A 31 24.84 -15.58 6.97
C ASN A 31 24.37 -14.47 6.01
N LEU A 32 24.91 -13.26 6.13
CA LEU A 32 24.56 -12.13 5.29
C LEU A 32 25.48 -11.94 4.07
N ASN A 33 26.47 -12.81 3.88
CA ASN A 33 27.39 -12.68 2.77
C ASN A 33 26.67 -12.68 1.41
N GLN A 34 25.73 -13.61 1.20
CA GLN A 34 24.94 -13.67 -0.05
C GLN A 34 24.08 -12.41 -0.25
N PHE A 35 23.50 -11.89 0.82
CA PHE A 35 22.74 -10.64 0.78
C PHE A 35 23.63 -9.46 0.34
N PHE A 36 24.82 -9.30 0.93
CA PHE A 36 25.72 -8.21 0.59
C PHE A 36 26.28 -8.35 -0.83
N GLU A 37 26.60 -9.57 -1.29
CA GLU A 37 27.03 -9.78 -2.69
C GLU A 37 25.92 -9.42 -3.68
N ARG A 38 24.68 -9.82 -3.42
CA ARG A 38 23.54 -9.42 -4.26
C ARG A 38 23.31 -7.91 -4.21
N ALA A 39 23.42 -7.27 -3.05
CA ALA A 39 23.30 -5.83 -2.92
C ALA A 39 24.35 -5.07 -3.77
N LYS A 40 25.58 -5.58 -3.85
CA LYS A 40 26.62 -5.03 -4.73
C LYS A 40 26.24 -5.16 -6.22
N ILE A 41 25.71 -6.31 -6.64
CA ILE A 41 25.21 -6.54 -8.00
C ILE A 41 24.08 -5.55 -8.33
N LEU A 42 23.23 -5.22 -7.36
CA LEU A 42 22.15 -4.25 -7.48
C LEU A 42 22.62 -2.78 -7.33
N HIS A 43 23.92 -2.54 -7.36
CA HIS A 43 24.54 -1.21 -7.24
C HIS A 43 24.23 -0.46 -5.94
N TRP A 44 23.97 -1.19 -4.86
CA TRP A 44 23.71 -0.56 -3.55
C TRP A 44 24.99 0.06 -2.98
N LYS A 45 24.85 1.26 -2.42
CA LYS A 45 25.88 1.85 -1.57
C LYS A 45 25.74 1.29 -0.15
N LEU A 46 26.73 0.49 0.26
CA LEU A 46 26.77 -0.17 1.56
C LEU A 46 27.62 0.66 2.52
N LEU A 47 27.03 1.19 3.59
CA LEU A 47 27.65 2.12 4.51
C LEU A 47 27.61 1.56 5.94
N LEU A 48 28.76 1.12 6.44
CA LEU A 48 28.92 0.76 7.85
C LEU A 48 28.97 2.03 8.70
N ILE A 49 28.09 2.11 9.69
CA ILE A 49 28.01 3.23 10.64
C ILE A 49 27.97 2.72 12.08
N ASP A 50 28.29 3.57 13.03
CA ASP A 50 28.19 3.26 14.45
C ASP A 50 26.73 3.32 14.96
N ASP A 51 26.51 2.75 16.14
CA ASP A 51 25.17 2.72 16.74
C ASP A 51 24.64 4.11 17.12
N LYS A 52 25.52 5.09 17.40
CA LYS A 52 25.11 6.46 17.71
C LYS A 52 24.51 7.13 16.48
N LEU A 53 25.19 7.01 15.34
CA LEU A 53 24.72 7.54 14.08
C LEU A 53 23.46 6.81 13.60
N MET A 54 23.41 5.47 13.74
CA MET A 54 22.20 4.70 13.45
C MET A 54 21.01 5.18 14.25
N LYS A 55 21.18 5.41 15.56
CA LYS A 55 20.14 5.94 16.43
C LYS A 55 19.68 7.34 16.04
N LEU A 56 20.57 8.16 15.49
CA LEU A 56 20.24 9.52 15.05
C LEU A 56 19.36 9.52 13.78
N ILE A 57 19.61 8.60 12.85
CA ILE A 57 18.89 8.52 11.57
C ILE A 57 17.68 7.58 11.61
N SER A 58 17.56 6.76 12.65
CA SER A 58 16.44 5.86 12.86
C SER A 58 15.18 6.65 13.25
N SER A 59 14.05 6.25 12.69
CA SER A 59 12.72 6.75 13.07
C SER A 59 12.07 5.95 14.21
N THR A 60 12.74 4.90 14.72
CA THR A 60 12.26 4.04 15.80
C THR A 60 13.10 4.20 17.06
N GLU A 61 12.47 4.06 18.24
CA GLU A 61 13.18 4.09 19.54
C GLU A 61 14.21 2.96 19.67
N HIS A 62 13.87 1.79 19.10
CA HIS A 62 14.72 0.60 19.10
C HIS A 62 15.08 0.22 17.67
N SER A 63 16.09 0.87 17.13
CA SER A 63 16.60 0.55 15.80
C SER A 63 17.08 -0.90 15.72
N GLN A 64 16.74 -1.56 14.62
CA GLN A 64 17.29 -2.88 14.32
C GLN A 64 18.73 -2.82 13.80
N GLY A 65 19.33 -1.63 13.62
CA GLY A 65 20.70 -1.47 13.18
C GLY A 65 20.90 -1.63 11.66
N ILE A 66 19.80 -1.59 10.89
CA ILE A 66 19.85 -1.57 9.43
C ILE A 66 18.73 -0.68 8.87
N LEU A 67 19.09 0.16 7.89
CA LEU A 67 18.20 1.12 7.25
C LEU A 67 18.50 1.19 5.75
N LEU A 68 17.47 1.22 4.93
CA LEU A 68 17.57 1.33 3.48
C LEU A 68 16.90 2.61 2.98
N ILE A 69 17.63 3.37 2.18
CA ILE A 69 17.06 4.45 1.37
C ILE A 69 16.82 3.90 -0.02
N VAL A 70 15.55 3.95 -0.44
CA VAL A 70 15.09 3.55 -1.76
C VAL A 70 14.60 4.79 -2.49
N LYS A 71 14.93 4.91 -3.77
CA LYS A 71 14.38 5.98 -4.60
C LYS A 71 12.87 5.80 -4.74
N LYS A 72 12.09 6.80 -4.37
CA LYS A 72 10.64 6.79 -4.58
C LYS A 72 10.34 6.86 -6.06
N GLU A 73 9.74 5.82 -6.62
CA GLU A 73 9.11 5.88 -7.92
C GLU A 73 7.65 6.29 -7.74
N VAL A 74 7.29 7.44 -8.27
CA VAL A 74 5.89 7.88 -8.33
C VAL A 74 5.35 7.54 -9.70
N PRO A 75 4.50 6.51 -9.81
CA PRO A 75 3.96 6.14 -11.10
C PRO A 75 3.03 7.23 -11.61
N ASP A 76 3.20 7.59 -12.88
CA ASP A 76 2.34 8.57 -13.56
C ASP A 76 0.95 7.96 -13.82
N PRO A 77 -0.15 8.53 -13.31
CA PRO A 77 -1.50 8.04 -13.58
C PRO A 77 -1.84 7.93 -15.06
N ALA A 78 -1.29 8.80 -15.92
CA ALA A 78 -1.48 8.72 -17.37
C ALA A 78 -0.97 7.39 -17.98
N ARG A 79 -0.11 6.66 -17.26
CA ARG A 79 0.36 5.31 -17.65
C ARG A 79 -0.60 4.18 -17.26
N LEU A 80 -1.69 4.47 -16.57
CA LEU A 80 -2.74 3.49 -16.34
C LEU A 80 -3.43 3.18 -17.66
N LYS A 81 -3.07 2.03 -18.23
CA LYS A 81 -3.60 1.61 -19.54
C LYS A 81 -5.07 1.20 -19.41
N ASN A 82 -5.84 1.57 -20.40
CA ASN A 82 -7.19 1.10 -20.61
C ASN A 82 -7.20 -0.02 -21.68
N PRO A 83 -7.97 -1.10 -21.50
CA PRO A 83 -8.77 -1.44 -20.32
C PRO A 83 -7.92 -1.90 -19.13
N MET A 84 -8.33 -1.51 -17.91
CA MET A 84 -7.75 -2.01 -16.68
C MET A 84 -8.22 -3.45 -16.45
N LYS A 85 -7.26 -4.34 -16.16
CA LYS A 85 -7.52 -5.75 -15.91
C LYS A 85 -7.23 -6.13 -14.47
N GLY A 86 -8.13 -6.90 -13.85
CA GLY A 86 -8.07 -7.34 -12.48
C GLY A 86 -8.58 -6.29 -11.48
N ARG A 87 -8.27 -6.50 -10.21
CA ARG A 87 -8.80 -5.73 -9.09
C ARG A 87 -7.87 -4.59 -8.70
N TYR A 88 -8.47 -3.45 -8.40
CA TYR A 88 -7.79 -2.23 -7.94
C TYR A 88 -8.41 -1.77 -6.64
N VAL A 89 -7.68 -0.97 -5.88
CA VAL A 89 -8.17 -0.30 -4.67
C VAL A 89 -8.10 1.19 -4.86
N LEU A 90 -9.18 1.90 -4.57
CA LEU A 90 -9.23 3.34 -4.45
C LEU A 90 -9.43 3.69 -2.97
N LEU A 91 -8.53 4.48 -2.44
CA LEU A 91 -8.60 5.04 -1.09
C LEU A 91 -9.02 6.50 -1.20
N ASP A 92 -10.14 6.83 -0.57
CA ASP A 92 -10.70 8.18 -0.59
C ASP A 92 -10.48 8.86 0.75
N SER A 93 -9.53 9.81 0.78
CA SER A 93 -9.24 10.68 1.92
C SER A 93 -8.88 9.95 3.21
N ILE A 94 -8.15 8.83 3.14
CA ILE A 94 -7.66 8.10 4.30
C ILE A 94 -6.59 8.91 5.03
N GLN A 95 -6.78 9.17 6.33
CA GLN A 95 -5.94 10.07 7.11
C GLN A 95 -4.87 9.38 7.94
N ASP A 96 -5.12 8.14 8.42
CA ASP A 96 -4.10 7.42 9.20
C ASP A 96 -3.11 6.68 8.28
N PRO A 97 -1.82 7.05 8.31
CA PRO A 97 -0.78 6.36 7.53
C PRO A 97 -0.62 4.88 7.93
N GLY A 98 -0.99 4.50 9.17
CA GLY A 98 -1.03 3.10 9.59
C GLY A 98 -2.08 2.29 8.84
N ASN A 99 -3.26 2.88 8.61
CA ASN A 99 -4.29 2.27 7.79
C ASN A 99 -3.84 2.12 6.33
N ILE A 100 -3.26 3.18 5.74
CA ILE A 100 -2.73 3.11 4.36
C ILE A 100 -1.71 1.98 4.24
N GLY A 101 -0.71 1.91 5.11
CA GLY A 101 0.31 0.86 5.07
C GLY A 101 -0.28 -0.55 5.24
N THR A 102 -1.26 -0.71 6.14
CA THR A 102 -1.95 -1.99 6.35
C THR A 102 -2.78 -2.39 5.13
N ILE A 103 -3.46 -1.44 4.49
CA ILE A 103 -4.22 -1.69 3.26
C ILE A 103 -3.27 -2.06 2.11
N ILE A 104 -2.14 -1.37 1.96
CA ILE A 104 -1.11 -1.71 0.96
C ILE A 104 -0.64 -3.16 1.15
N ARG A 105 -0.34 -3.56 2.39
CA ARG A 105 0.07 -4.92 2.71
C ARG A 105 -1.01 -5.95 2.38
N THR A 106 -2.24 -5.66 2.75
CA THR A 106 -3.39 -6.53 2.50
C THR A 106 -3.68 -6.65 1.01
N ALA A 107 -3.69 -5.53 0.29
CA ALA A 107 -3.93 -5.49 -1.15
C ALA A 107 -2.87 -6.27 -1.94
N ALA A 108 -1.59 -6.14 -1.57
CA ALA A 108 -0.52 -6.93 -2.17
C ALA A 108 -0.72 -8.44 -1.94
N ALA A 109 -1.12 -8.86 -0.73
CA ALA A 109 -1.42 -10.25 -0.39
C ALA A 109 -2.69 -10.78 -1.07
N ALA A 110 -3.65 -9.90 -1.36
CA ALA A 110 -4.87 -10.23 -2.11
C ALA A 110 -4.71 -10.09 -3.64
N GLU A 111 -3.48 -9.92 -4.13
CA GLU A 111 -3.14 -9.83 -5.56
C GLU A 111 -3.80 -8.66 -6.30
N VAL A 112 -4.16 -7.62 -5.56
CA VAL A 112 -4.61 -6.34 -6.12
C VAL A 112 -3.52 -5.78 -7.05
N LYS A 113 -3.91 -5.29 -8.21
CA LYS A 113 -2.95 -4.85 -9.23
C LYS A 113 -2.32 -3.50 -8.90
N ARG A 114 -3.10 -2.55 -8.35
CA ARG A 114 -2.64 -1.19 -8.02
C ARG A 114 -3.49 -0.57 -6.93
N ILE A 115 -2.95 0.43 -6.27
CA ILE A 115 -3.65 1.26 -5.29
C ILE A 115 -3.68 2.70 -5.81
N LEU A 116 -4.86 3.30 -5.74
CA LEU A 116 -5.13 4.69 -6.13
C LEU A 116 -5.49 5.46 -4.86
N LEU A 117 -4.83 6.58 -4.61
CA LEU A 117 -5.12 7.46 -3.48
C LEU A 117 -5.61 8.80 -4.00
N THR A 118 -6.77 9.24 -3.51
CA THR A 118 -7.26 10.59 -3.81
C THR A 118 -6.40 11.66 -3.16
N LYS A 119 -6.56 12.91 -3.61
CA LYS A 119 -5.87 14.09 -3.07
C LYS A 119 -6.32 14.35 -1.65
N GLY A 120 -6.63 13.72 -0.81
CA GLY A 120 -6.98 13.91 0.60
C GLY A 120 -6.35 12.83 1.47
N CYS A 121 -5.76 11.82 0.85
CA CYS A 121 -5.04 10.79 1.60
C CYS A 121 -3.72 11.32 2.17
N THR A 122 -3.32 10.78 3.31
CA THR A 122 -1.96 10.99 3.83
C THR A 122 -0.93 10.30 2.92
N ASP A 123 0.33 10.73 3.00
CA ASP A 123 1.44 10.20 2.20
C ASP A 123 1.66 8.71 2.46
N ALA A 124 1.51 7.89 1.42
CA ALA A 124 1.74 6.45 1.47
C ALA A 124 3.22 6.08 1.73
N TYR A 125 4.13 7.01 1.49
CA TYR A 125 5.57 6.84 1.70
C TYR A 125 6.06 7.47 3.01
N SER A 126 5.17 7.99 3.86
CA SER A 126 5.52 8.40 5.21
C SER A 126 6.09 7.22 6.01
N ASP A 127 6.97 7.50 6.98
CA ASP A 127 7.63 6.46 7.79
C ASP A 127 6.64 5.48 8.42
N LYS A 128 5.51 5.97 8.92
CA LYS A 128 4.48 5.11 9.55
C LYS A 128 3.80 4.21 8.52
N ALA A 129 3.47 4.72 7.33
CA ALA A 129 2.85 3.94 6.26
C ALA A 129 3.81 2.88 5.71
N VAL A 130 5.06 3.26 5.43
CA VAL A 130 6.10 2.35 4.96
C VAL A 130 6.34 1.21 5.96
N ARG A 131 6.45 1.52 7.27
CA ARG A 131 6.59 0.48 8.30
C ARG A 131 5.39 -0.45 8.36
N SER A 132 4.17 0.12 8.35
CA SER A 132 2.93 -0.67 8.42
C SER A 132 2.74 -1.56 7.20
N SER A 133 3.27 -1.18 6.04
CA SER A 133 3.22 -1.98 4.81
C SER A 133 4.13 -3.21 4.84
N MET A 134 5.08 -3.27 5.79
CA MET A 134 6.02 -4.41 5.94
C MET A 134 6.69 -4.81 4.62
N GLY A 135 7.21 -3.83 3.85
CA GLY A 135 7.85 -4.06 2.55
C GLY A 135 6.90 -4.17 1.36
N SER A 136 5.60 -4.35 1.58
CA SER A 136 4.63 -4.53 0.48
C SER A 136 4.49 -3.32 -0.43
N ILE A 137 4.87 -2.12 0.05
CA ILE A 137 4.91 -0.91 -0.78
C ILE A 137 5.89 -1.00 -1.96
N LEU A 138 6.86 -1.91 -1.89
CA LEU A 138 7.78 -2.21 -3.00
C LEU A 138 7.20 -3.17 -4.03
N ARG A 139 6.08 -3.84 -3.71
CA ARG A 139 5.49 -4.93 -4.51
C ARG A 139 4.29 -4.51 -5.32
N ILE A 140 3.58 -3.46 -4.89
CA ILE A 140 2.35 -2.99 -5.52
C ILE A 140 2.47 -1.51 -5.88
N PRO A 141 2.21 -1.12 -7.14
CA PRO A 141 2.24 0.29 -7.52
C PRO A 141 1.17 1.11 -6.80
N VAL A 142 1.60 2.23 -6.20
CA VAL A 142 0.74 3.17 -5.49
C VAL A 142 0.73 4.51 -6.24
N TYR A 143 -0.44 4.92 -6.68
CA TYR A 143 -0.67 6.16 -7.41
C TYR A 143 -1.29 7.17 -6.45
N GLU A 144 -0.60 8.26 -6.18
CA GLU A 144 -1.06 9.32 -5.28
C GLU A 144 -1.68 10.49 -6.05
N ASN A 145 -2.46 11.29 -5.34
CA ASN A 145 -3.07 12.52 -5.86
C ASN A 145 -3.97 12.31 -7.08
N ILE A 146 -4.67 11.19 -7.13
CA ILE A 146 -5.64 10.89 -8.19
C ILE A 146 -6.76 11.94 -8.16
N SER A 147 -6.98 12.60 -9.29
CA SER A 147 -8.02 13.61 -9.43
C SER A 147 -9.39 12.98 -9.70
N LEU A 148 -10.44 13.74 -9.39
CA LEU A 148 -11.82 13.33 -9.68
C LEU A 148 -12.05 13.17 -11.20
N GLU A 149 -11.46 14.04 -12.00
CA GLU A 149 -11.55 13.96 -13.47
C GLU A 149 -10.94 12.65 -13.98
N PHE A 150 -9.79 12.26 -13.45
CA PHE A 150 -9.17 10.99 -13.81
C PHE A 150 -10.05 9.79 -13.45
N LEU A 151 -10.70 9.80 -12.27
CA LEU A 151 -11.65 8.77 -11.88
C LEU A 151 -12.89 8.73 -12.79
N GLN A 152 -13.39 9.88 -13.20
CA GLN A 152 -14.49 9.98 -14.18
C GLN A 152 -14.10 9.37 -15.53
N ASP A 153 -12.88 9.59 -15.99
CA ASP A 153 -12.39 9.01 -17.23
C ASP A 153 -12.19 7.49 -17.12
N LEU A 154 -11.70 7.00 -15.99
CA LEU A 154 -11.69 5.56 -15.70
C LEU A 154 -13.09 4.97 -15.71
N LYS A 155 -14.07 5.65 -15.12
CA LYS A 155 -15.47 5.20 -15.13
C LYS A 155 -16.04 5.11 -16.55
N LYS A 156 -15.76 6.09 -17.40
CA LYS A 156 -16.16 6.08 -18.82
C LYS A 156 -15.55 4.91 -19.60
N SER A 157 -14.41 4.42 -19.18
CA SER A 157 -13.76 3.26 -19.80
C SER A 157 -14.46 1.92 -19.52
N GLY A 158 -15.48 1.92 -18.67
CA GLY A 158 -16.30 0.76 -18.37
C GLY A 158 -15.83 -0.11 -17.20
N ILE A 159 -14.79 0.31 -16.45
CA ILE A 159 -14.42 -0.41 -15.24
C ILE A 159 -15.45 -0.19 -14.13
N SER A 160 -15.79 -1.25 -13.41
CA SER A 160 -16.76 -1.19 -12.32
C SER A 160 -16.16 -0.60 -11.05
N PHE A 161 -16.89 0.31 -10.39
CA PHE A 161 -16.56 0.88 -9.09
C PHE A 161 -17.47 0.27 -8.03
N ILE A 162 -16.90 -0.40 -7.04
CA ILE A 162 -17.60 -1.07 -5.95
C ILE A 162 -17.33 -0.29 -4.67
N GLY A 163 -18.33 0.43 -4.17
CA GLY A 163 -18.20 1.20 -2.93
C GLY A 163 -18.32 0.32 -1.69
N THR A 164 -17.58 0.65 -0.64
CA THR A 164 -17.76 0.08 0.68
C THR A 164 -18.52 1.07 1.57
N ALA A 165 -19.85 1.04 1.50
CA ALA A 165 -20.73 1.97 2.16
C ALA A 165 -22.04 1.29 2.55
N LEU A 166 -22.78 1.87 3.52
CA LEU A 166 -24.05 1.30 3.97
C LEU A 166 -25.24 1.67 3.07
N LYS A 167 -25.16 2.82 2.39
CA LYS A 167 -26.25 3.34 1.57
C LYS A 167 -26.41 2.53 0.28
N ASN A 168 -27.62 2.02 0.03
CA ASN A 168 -27.93 1.22 -1.17
C ASN A 168 -26.94 0.06 -1.38
N ALA A 169 -26.63 -0.66 -0.30
CA ALA A 169 -25.59 -1.67 -0.30
C ALA A 169 -26.16 -3.09 -0.13
N LEU A 170 -25.44 -4.05 -0.69
CA LEU A 170 -25.67 -5.48 -0.48
C LEU A 170 -24.69 -6.03 0.56
N PRO A 171 -25.06 -7.06 1.34
CA PRO A 171 -24.07 -7.81 2.10
C PRO A 171 -22.96 -8.31 1.16
N TYR A 172 -21.69 -8.11 1.50
CA TYR A 172 -20.59 -8.41 0.59
C TYR A 172 -20.59 -9.87 0.08
N LYS A 173 -21.10 -10.81 0.88
CA LYS A 173 -21.21 -12.23 0.50
C LYS A 173 -22.28 -12.53 -0.57
N GLU A 174 -23.21 -11.62 -0.77
CA GLU A 174 -24.29 -11.74 -1.73
C GLU A 174 -24.02 -10.97 -3.03
N ALA A 175 -22.95 -10.19 -3.05
CA ALA A 175 -22.59 -9.35 -4.18
C ALA A 175 -21.87 -10.15 -5.26
N ASN A 176 -22.33 -10.00 -6.51
CA ASN A 176 -21.61 -10.50 -7.68
C ASN A 176 -20.69 -9.39 -8.22
N VAL A 177 -19.42 -9.43 -7.82
CA VAL A 177 -18.42 -8.41 -8.18
C VAL A 177 -17.70 -8.85 -9.45
N PRO A 178 -17.60 -7.96 -10.47
CA PRO A 178 -16.79 -8.22 -11.66
C PRO A 178 -15.32 -8.48 -11.33
N GLU A 179 -14.66 -9.30 -12.12
CA GLU A 179 -13.23 -9.58 -11.99
C GLU A 179 -12.39 -8.31 -12.20
N ASP A 180 -12.79 -7.48 -13.19
CA ASP A 180 -12.17 -6.18 -13.47
C ASP A 180 -12.93 -5.06 -12.73
N CYS A 181 -12.44 -4.65 -11.57
CA CYS A 181 -13.12 -3.66 -10.74
C CYS A 181 -12.18 -2.83 -9.87
N ILE A 182 -12.73 -1.75 -9.32
CA ILE A 182 -12.09 -0.88 -8.32
C ILE A 182 -12.91 -0.94 -7.04
N PHE A 183 -12.35 -1.50 -5.97
CA PHE A 183 -12.93 -1.39 -4.63
C PHE A 183 -12.61 -0.02 -4.04
N VAL A 184 -13.62 0.69 -3.58
CA VAL A 184 -13.52 2.03 -3.01
C VAL A 184 -13.68 1.97 -1.50
N PHE A 185 -12.66 2.42 -0.77
CA PHE A 185 -12.68 2.55 0.68
C PHE A 185 -12.58 4.02 1.05
N GLY A 186 -13.47 4.48 1.90
CA GLY A 186 -13.58 5.87 2.29
C GLY A 186 -12.88 6.20 3.61
N ASN A 187 -12.86 7.50 3.92
CA ASN A 187 -12.34 8.08 5.15
C ASN A 187 -12.94 7.43 6.40
N GLU A 188 -12.15 7.32 7.46
CA GLU A 188 -12.52 6.63 8.72
C GLU A 188 -13.74 7.25 9.42
N GLY A 189 -13.92 8.57 9.31
CA GLY A 189 -15.03 9.28 9.94
C GLY A 189 -16.18 9.60 8.99
N ASN A 190 -15.89 9.94 7.75
CA ASN A 190 -16.87 10.45 6.79
C ASN A 190 -17.29 9.43 5.70
N GLY A 191 -16.60 8.30 5.62
CA GLY A 191 -16.83 7.33 4.55
C GLY A 191 -16.33 7.80 3.19
N ILE A 192 -16.95 7.30 2.12
CA ILE A 192 -16.67 7.69 0.73
C ILE A 192 -17.31 9.05 0.45
N SER A 193 -16.55 9.96 -0.18
CA SER A 193 -17.06 11.28 -0.58
C SER A 193 -18.27 11.17 -1.52
N PRO A 194 -19.20 12.12 -1.45
CA PRO A 194 -20.42 12.07 -2.29
C PRO A 194 -20.13 11.96 -3.78
N GLU A 195 -19.08 12.64 -4.26
CA GLU A 195 -18.67 12.67 -5.65
C GLU A 195 -18.20 11.30 -6.12
N ILE A 196 -17.40 10.60 -5.30
CA ILE A 196 -16.90 9.26 -5.62
C ILE A 196 -18.00 8.22 -5.40
N LEU A 197 -18.84 8.37 -4.37
CA LEU A 197 -19.98 7.49 -4.13
C LEU A 197 -20.99 7.53 -5.28
N ALA A 198 -21.16 8.68 -5.92
CA ALA A 198 -22.04 8.81 -7.11
C ALA A 198 -21.48 8.09 -8.35
N MET A 199 -20.20 7.73 -8.36
CA MET A 199 -19.57 6.96 -9.45
C MET A 199 -19.64 5.44 -9.24
N THR A 200 -19.98 4.97 -8.04
CA THR A 200 -20.07 3.53 -7.76
C THR A 200 -21.24 2.91 -8.52
N ASP A 201 -21.05 1.70 -9.04
CA ASP A 201 -22.12 0.93 -9.70
C ASP A 201 -23.06 0.33 -8.67
N PHE A 202 -22.51 -0.14 -7.57
CA PHE A 202 -23.23 -0.57 -6.38
C PHE A 202 -22.28 -0.55 -5.17
N ASN A 203 -22.87 -0.69 -3.99
CA ASN A 203 -22.12 -0.71 -2.75
C ASN A 203 -22.24 -2.07 -2.05
N VAL A 204 -21.22 -2.42 -1.32
CA VAL A 204 -21.20 -3.59 -0.44
C VAL A 204 -20.95 -3.17 1.01
N TYR A 205 -21.49 -3.93 1.94
CA TYR A 205 -21.21 -3.73 3.35
C TYR A 205 -20.89 -5.05 4.06
N ILE A 206 -20.17 -4.97 5.15
CA ILE A 206 -19.88 -6.07 6.05
C ILE A 206 -20.95 -6.05 7.15
N PRO A 207 -21.81 -7.09 7.27
CA PRO A 207 -22.73 -7.18 8.39
C PRO A 207 -21.96 -7.26 9.72
N ILE A 208 -22.20 -6.30 10.60
CA ILE A 208 -21.58 -6.19 11.93
C ILE A 208 -22.64 -6.07 13.00
N ALA A 209 -22.32 -6.44 14.21
CA ALA A 209 -23.20 -6.34 15.37
C ALA A 209 -22.47 -5.68 16.56
N GLY A 210 -23.20 -4.86 17.30
CA GLY A 210 -22.70 -4.28 18.55
C GLY A 210 -21.71 -3.11 18.43
N VAL A 211 -21.35 -2.71 17.20
CA VAL A 211 -20.49 -1.54 16.91
C VAL A 211 -20.99 -0.82 15.68
N GLU A 212 -20.65 0.47 15.53
CA GLU A 212 -21.11 1.30 14.41
C GLU A 212 -20.31 1.05 13.12
N SER A 213 -19.02 0.75 13.24
CA SER A 213 -18.13 0.55 12.09
C SER A 213 -16.94 -0.32 12.43
N LEU A 214 -16.24 -0.79 11.39
CA LEU A 214 -14.92 -1.41 11.47
C LEU A 214 -13.85 -0.42 11.06
N ASN A 215 -12.64 -0.61 11.59
CA ASN A 215 -11.46 0.05 11.05
C ASN A 215 -11.35 -0.22 9.55
N VAL A 216 -11.02 0.82 8.75
CA VAL A 216 -11.01 0.74 7.28
C VAL A 216 -10.02 -0.30 6.74
N ALA A 217 -8.87 -0.50 7.39
CA ALA A 217 -7.91 -1.51 6.99
C ALA A 217 -8.42 -2.94 7.26
N ILE A 218 -9.17 -3.13 8.36
CA ILE A 218 -9.84 -4.41 8.65
C ILE A 218 -10.96 -4.68 7.63
N ALA A 219 -11.80 -3.67 7.36
CA ALA A 219 -12.85 -3.78 6.37
C ALA A 219 -12.30 -4.13 4.98
N SER A 220 -11.21 -3.46 4.58
CA SER A 220 -10.54 -3.75 3.31
C SER A 220 -10.00 -5.19 3.25
N ALA A 221 -9.45 -5.70 4.35
CA ALA A 221 -8.96 -7.08 4.40
C ALA A 221 -10.09 -8.09 4.17
N ILE A 222 -11.21 -7.93 4.86
CA ILE A 222 -12.37 -8.81 4.73
C ILE A 222 -12.89 -8.83 3.29
N ILE A 223 -13.07 -7.64 2.68
CA ILE A 223 -13.58 -7.51 1.31
C ILE A 223 -12.60 -8.08 0.29
N LEU A 224 -11.33 -7.67 0.35
CA LEU A 224 -10.35 -8.07 -0.66
C LEU A 224 -10.07 -9.58 -0.65
N PHE A 225 -10.01 -10.20 0.54
CA PHE A 225 -9.80 -11.66 0.63
C PHE A 225 -11.05 -12.47 0.31
N HIS A 226 -12.25 -11.92 0.51
CA HIS A 226 -13.48 -12.60 0.09
C HIS A 226 -13.57 -12.71 -1.44
N PHE A 227 -13.16 -11.67 -2.14
CA PHE A 227 -13.19 -11.63 -3.61
C PHE A 227 -11.88 -12.07 -4.27
N LYS A 228 -10.87 -12.48 -3.48
CA LYS A 228 -9.68 -13.12 -4.03
C LYS A 228 -10.04 -14.52 -4.53
N ASP A 229 -9.64 -14.84 -5.75
CA ASP A 229 -9.81 -16.17 -6.36
C ASP A 229 -8.85 -17.19 -5.74
#